data_5dca6c386123b036e140b9b8cf9fb2b9
#
_entry.id   5dca6c386123b036e140b9b8cf9fb2b9
#
_cell.length_a   1.000
_cell.length_b   1.000
_cell.length_c   1.000
_cell.angle_alpha   90.00
_cell.angle_beta   90.00
_cell.angle_gamma   90.00
#
_symmetry.space_group_name_H-M   'P 1'
#
loop_
_entity.id
_entity.type
_entity.pdbx_description
1 polymer ?
#
loop_
_entity_poly.entity_id
_entity_poly.type
_entity_poly.pdbx_seq_one_letter_code
_entity_poly.pdbx_strand_id
1 'polypeptide(L)'
;MASGARTVEELWEQAEEALEASSKRAEGLLTKLVSAADEGSDASLFAHRHLAELYLEDNPWKAALHLRRVLGFCPEDDILHALMGLCHALLGNYRVAVRSYREASGLAPQTPWYHHNLGHLMDVALDDPRGAERHLRRACELEPEHDEIIGSLAHCVARLGDLDEAQTLAELAREKGPCNPDHSALLEWIEAGASGTPAATATVRRPPSDRVAETVQLKMGEAGYSREEIERATQLWSDMQAHCELRVTKPEVLAAALEYAIAVVEQRSGCTQAEVARRYGVAATSVSARFAQIRNALALRPGDPRYAASR
;
A
#
# COMPACT_ATOMS: atom_id res chain seq x y z
N MET A 1 -31.78 16.51 -33.71
CA MET A 1 -32.16 15.66 -32.58
C MET A 1 -31.17 16.00 -31.45
N ALA A 2 -31.62 16.81 -30.49
CA ALA A 2 -30.81 17.15 -29.33
C ALA A 2 -30.65 15.86 -28.47
N SER A 3 -29.44 15.35 -28.37
CA SER A 3 -29.09 14.37 -27.34
C SER A 3 -29.26 15.10 -26.02
N GLY A 4 -30.35 14.82 -25.27
CA GLY A 4 -30.57 15.41 -23.95
C GLY A 4 -29.38 15.07 -23.05
N ALA A 5 -28.66 16.10 -22.63
CA ALA A 5 -27.71 15.94 -21.52
C ALA A 5 -28.55 15.49 -20.32
N ARG A 6 -28.14 14.37 -19.68
CA ARG A 6 -28.80 13.91 -18.46
C ARG A 6 -28.60 14.94 -17.36
N THR A 7 -29.62 15.11 -16.54
CA THR A 7 -29.51 15.98 -15.36
C THR A 7 -28.62 15.37 -14.31
N VAL A 8 -28.15 16.15 -13.35
CA VAL A 8 -27.33 15.65 -12.22
C VAL A 8 -28.13 14.63 -11.42
N GLU A 9 -29.42 14.89 -11.19
CA GLU A 9 -30.33 14.00 -10.47
C GLU A 9 -30.49 12.64 -11.19
N GLU A 10 -30.71 12.65 -12.51
CA GLU A 10 -30.82 11.41 -13.30
C GLU A 10 -29.53 10.59 -13.30
N LEU A 11 -28.37 11.26 -13.30
CA LEU A 11 -27.07 10.57 -13.20
C LEU A 11 -26.84 9.99 -11.82
N TRP A 12 -27.26 10.69 -10.77
CA TRP A 12 -27.16 10.22 -9.40
C TRP A 12 -28.01 8.97 -9.18
N GLU A 13 -29.31 9.02 -9.48
CA GLU A 13 -30.21 7.86 -9.38
C GLU A 13 -29.66 6.64 -10.12
N GLN A 14 -29.18 6.82 -11.37
CA GLN A 14 -28.58 5.74 -12.14
C GLN A 14 -27.28 5.20 -11.52
N ALA A 15 -26.49 6.05 -10.86
CA ALA A 15 -25.27 5.64 -10.19
C ALA A 15 -25.59 4.83 -8.91
N GLU A 16 -26.61 5.23 -8.14
CA GLU A 16 -27.10 4.49 -6.97
C GLU A 16 -27.61 3.10 -7.38
N GLU A 17 -28.50 3.02 -8.37
CA GLU A 17 -29.00 1.74 -8.91
C GLU A 17 -27.84 0.82 -9.39
N ALA A 18 -26.83 1.41 -10.04
CA ALA A 18 -25.70 0.67 -10.54
C ALA A 18 -24.78 0.15 -9.42
N LEU A 19 -24.63 0.91 -8.31
CA LEU A 19 -23.89 0.48 -7.11
C LEU A 19 -24.63 -0.65 -6.41
N GLU A 20 -25.94 -0.54 -6.17
CA GLU A 20 -26.74 -1.59 -5.55
C GLU A 20 -26.71 -2.90 -6.36
N ALA A 21 -26.74 -2.79 -7.68
CA ALA A 21 -26.63 -3.92 -8.58
C ALA A 21 -25.19 -4.46 -8.75
N SER A 22 -24.19 -3.91 -8.03
CA SER A 22 -22.75 -4.20 -8.19
C SER A 22 -22.32 -4.18 -9.66
N SER A 23 -22.88 -3.25 -10.42
CA SER A 23 -22.72 -3.17 -11.88
C SER A 23 -21.39 -2.50 -12.27
N LYS A 24 -20.68 -3.10 -13.24
CA LYS A 24 -19.49 -2.48 -13.87
C LYS A 24 -19.76 -1.08 -14.50
N ARG A 25 -21.05 -0.69 -14.62
CA ARG A 25 -21.43 0.65 -15.10
C ARG A 25 -21.31 1.75 -14.05
N ALA A 26 -21.23 1.39 -12.76
CA ALA A 26 -21.18 2.33 -11.64
C ALA A 26 -20.00 3.32 -11.79
N GLU A 27 -18.80 2.84 -12.10
CA GLU A 27 -17.62 3.69 -12.31
C GLU A 27 -17.85 4.77 -13.38
N GLY A 28 -18.42 4.37 -14.52
CA GLY A 28 -18.68 5.28 -15.64
C GLY A 28 -19.77 6.31 -15.33
N LEU A 29 -20.79 5.94 -14.55
CA LEU A 29 -21.86 6.85 -14.11
C LEU A 29 -21.35 7.83 -13.05
N LEU A 30 -20.63 7.35 -12.06
CA LEU A 30 -20.00 8.20 -11.03
C LEU A 30 -18.99 9.19 -11.64
N THR A 31 -18.20 8.76 -12.63
CA THR A 31 -17.28 9.66 -13.34
C THR A 31 -18.01 10.76 -14.09
N LYS A 32 -19.15 10.44 -14.71
CA LYS A 32 -20.00 11.44 -15.37
C LYS A 32 -20.64 12.38 -14.35
N LEU A 33 -21.09 11.84 -13.20
CA LEU A 33 -21.67 12.63 -12.12
C LEU A 33 -20.65 13.63 -11.56
N VAL A 34 -19.39 13.21 -11.32
CA VAL A 34 -18.30 14.13 -10.95
C VAL A 34 -18.11 15.25 -11.96
N SER A 35 -18.29 14.96 -13.25
CA SER A 35 -18.09 15.96 -14.31
C SER A 35 -19.29 16.91 -14.50
N ALA A 36 -20.48 16.50 -14.07
CA ALA A 36 -21.73 17.24 -14.24
C ALA A 36 -22.13 18.03 -13.00
N ALA A 37 -21.75 17.57 -11.81
CA ALA A 37 -22.09 18.18 -10.53
C ALA A 37 -21.13 19.31 -10.15
N ASP A 38 -21.64 20.31 -9.44
CA ASP A 38 -20.82 21.37 -8.87
C ASP A 38 -19.87 20.81 -7.79
N GLU A 39 -18.64 21.34 -7.74
CA GLU A 39 -17.65 20.91 -6.76
C GLU A 39 -18.15 21.17 -5.32
N GLY A 40 -18.10 20.15 -4.48
CA GLY A 40 -18.59 20.22 -3.10
C GLY A 40 -20.11 20.05 -2.94
N SER A 41 -20.87 19.86 -4.01
CA SER A 41 -22.26 19.46 -3.91
C SER A 41 -22.41 18.03 -3.41
N ASP A 42 -23.55 17.68 -2.83
CA ASP A 42 -23.83 16.31 -2.33
C ASP A 42 -23.62 15.27 -3.41
N ALA A 43 -24.01 15.54 -4.65
CA ALA A 43 -23.82 14.67 -5.79
C ALA A 43 -22.33 14.46 -6.12
N SER A 44 -21.53 15.53 -6.06
CA SER A 44 -20.07 15.44 -6.27
C SER A 44 -19.37 14.67 -5.15
N LEU A 45 -19.72 14.94 -3.89
CA LEU A 45 -19.18 14.26 -2.72
C LEU A 45 -19.53 12.77 -2.72
N PHE A 46 -20.80 12.45 -3.01
CA PHE A 46 -21.28 11.08 -3.21
C PHE A 46 -20.44 10.35 -4.27
N ALA A 47 -20.31 10.94 -5.45
CA ALA A 47 -19.59 10.31 -6.54
C ALA A 47 -18.11 10.09 -6.22
N HIS A 48 -17.45 11.07 -5.60
CA HIS A 48 -16.06 10.93 -5.19
C HIS A 48 -15.87 9.84 -4.11
N ARG A 49 -16.79 9.74 -3.13
CA ARG A 49 -16.74 8.72 -2.08
C ARG A 49 -16.80 7.32 -2.69
N HIS A 50 -17.80 7.04 -3.52
CA HIS A 50 -17.98 5.72 -4.13
C HIS A 50 -16.92 5.38 -5.17
N LEU A 51 -16.37 6.36 -5.90
CA LEU A 51 -15.19 6.12 -6.75
C LEU A 51 -13.97 5.74 -5.93
N ALA A 52 -13.80 6.33 -4.74
CA ALA A 52 -12.71 5.95 -3.85
C ALA A 52 -12.85 4.49 -3.38
N GLU A 53 -14.04 4.09 -2.98
CA GLU A 53 -14.35 2.72 -2.58
C GLU A 53 -14.11 1.72 -3.72
N LEU A 54 -14.56 2.01 -4.93
CA LEU A 54 -14.35 1.17 -6.11
C LEU A 54 -12.88 1.01 -6.49
N TYR A 55 -12.07 2.06 -6.27
CA TYR A 55 -10.64 2.01 -6.60
C TYR A 55 -9.75 1.50 -5.46
N LEU A 56 -10.30 1.24 -4.29
CA LEU A 56 -9.52 0.99 -3.07
C LEU A 56 -8.51 -0.15 -3.24
N GLU A 57 -8.93 -1.26 -3.81
CA GLU A 57 -8.09 -2.46 -3.99
C GLU A 57 -7.25 -2.39 -5.27
N ASP A 58 -7.88 -1.99 -6.38
CA ASP A 58 -7.25 -2.04 -7.69
C ASP A 58 -6.32 -0.85 -7.95
N ASN A 59 -6.64 0.31 -7.39
CA ASN A 59 -5.89 1.55 -7.60
C ASN A 59 -5.96 2.49 -6.39
N PRO A 60 -5.32 2.12 -5.26
CA PRO A 60 -5.34 2.91 -4.02
C PRO A 60 -4.91 4.37 -4.20
N TRP A 61 -4.10 4.64 -5.21
CA TRP A 61 -3.71 5.99 -5.56
C TRP A 61 -4.89 6.83 -6.08
N LYS A 62 -5.69 6.28 -7.01
CA LYS A 62 -6.91 6.97 -7.47
C LYS A 62 -7.89 7.14 -6.32
N ALA A 63 -8.07 6.09 -5.50
CA ALA A 63 -8.90 6.16 -4.30
C ALA A 63 -8.49 7.34 -3.41
N ALA A 64 -7.20 7.47 -3.07
CA ALA A 64 -6.69 8.56 -2.25
C ALA A 64 -6.92 9.95 -2.87
N LEU A 65 -6.89 10.09 -4.20
CA LEU A 65 -7.22 11.36 -4.87
C LEU A 65 -8.68 11.75 -4.68
N HIS A 66 -9.60 10.78 -4.80
CA HIS A 66 -11.02 11.02 -4.58
C HIS A 66 -11.30 11.33 -3.10
N LEU A 67 -10.75 10.54 -2.17
CA LEU A 67 -10.87 10.78 -0.72
C LEU A 67 -10.38 12.19 -0.32
N ARG A 68 -9.24 12.62 -0.87
CA ARG A 68 -8.72 13.97 -0.59
C ARG A 68 -9.68 15.09 -1.02
N ARG A 69 -10.43 14.87 -2.12
CA ARG A 69 -11.44 15.81 -2.54
C ARG A 69 -12.58 15.92 -1.52
N VAL A 70 -13.09 14.76 -1.08
CA VAL A 70 -14.18 14.73 -0.09
C VAL A 70 -13.72 15.29 1.26
N LEU A 71 -12.52 14.93 1.73
CA LEU A 71 -11.93 15.44 2.98
C LEU A 71 -11.74 16.97 2.96
N GLY A 72 -11.60 17.59 1.80
CA GLY A 72 -11.55 19.05 1.68
C GLY A 72 -12.86 19.73 2.09
N PHE A 73 -13.99 19.04 2.03
CA PHE A 73 -15.32 19.52 2.42
C PHE A 73 -15.81 18.91 3.74
N CYS A 74 -15.40 17.68 4.04
CA CYS A 74 -15.79 16.92 5.23
C CYS A 74 -14.55 16.52 6.06
N PRO A 75 -13.82 17.46 6.66
CA PRO A 75 -12.55 17.16 7.36
C PRO A 75 -12.72 16.37 8.66
N GLU A 76 -13.92 16.31 9.23
CA GLU A 76 -14.25 15.62 10.48
C GLU A 76 -14.89 14.23 10.24
N ASP A 77 -14.83 13.69 9.02
CA ASP A 77 -15.34 12.35 8.72
C ASP A 77 -14.25 11.31 9.02
N ASP A 78 -14.44 10.57 10.12
CA ASP A 78 -13.51 9.53 10.59
C ASP A 78 -13.32 8.39 9.60
N ILE A 79 -14.39 8.00 8.89
CA ILE A 79 -14.35 6.93 7.88
C ILE A 79 -13.45 7.34 6.71
N LEU A 80 -13.55 8.59 6.25
CA LEU A 80 -12.69 9.07 5.15
C LEU A 80 -11.21 9.09 5.55
N HIS A 81 -10.91 9.47 6.79
CA HIS A 81 -9.54 9.38 7.32
C HIS A 81 -9.06 7.93 7.40
N ALA A 82 -9.91 7.00 7.84
CA ALA A 82 -9.57 5.58 7.89
C ALA A 82 -9.34 5.00 6.49
N LEU A 83 -10.19 5.30 5.52
CA LEU A 83 -10.00 4.91 4.12
C LEU A 83 -8.72 5.51 3.52
N MET A 84 -8.41 6.77 3.83
CA MET A 84 -7.14 7.39 3.44
C MET A 84 -5.94 6.65 4.06
N GLY A 85 -6.06 6.25 5.32
CA GLY A 85 -5.08 5.42 6.01
C GLY A 85 -4.85 4.09 5.29
N LEU A 86 -5.94 3.41 4.92
CA LEU A 86 -5.88 2.15 4.17
C LEU A 86 -5.24 2.34 2.79
N CYS A 87 -5.64 3.36 2.04
CA CYS A 87 -5.02 3.67 0.75
C CYS A 87 -3.50 3.85 0.87
N HIS A 88 -3.07 4.62 1.89
CA HIS A 88 -1.64 4.85 2.09
C HIS A 88 -0.89 3.62 2.61
N ALA A 89 -1.53 2.76 3.41
CA ALA A 89 -0.97 1.47 3.81
C ALA A 89 -0.77 0.55 2.60
N LEU A 90 -1.78 0.46 1.71
CA LEU A 90 -1.71 -0.30 0.46
C LEU A 90 -0.64 0.24 -0.51
N LEU A 91 -0.31 1.52 -0.43
CA LEU A 91 0.75 2.17 -1.21
C LEU A 91 2.14 2.10 -0.54
N GLY A 92 2.27 1.47 0.64
CA GLY A 92 3.52 1.44 1.40
C GLY A 92 3.89 2.76 2.10
N ASN A 93 3.02 3.76 2.07
CA ASN A 93 3.22 5.07 2.71
C ASN A 93 2.85 5.03 4.20
N TYR A 94 3.47 4.14 4.97
CA TYR A 94 3.06 3.80 6.34
C TYR A 94 3.01 4.98 7.31
N ARG A 95 3.94 5.95 7.22
CA ARG A 95 3.91 7.15 8.06
C ARG A 95 2.68 8.01 7.80
N VAL A 96 2.24 8.09 6.54
CA VAL A 96 1.02 8.82 6.17
C VAL A 96 -0.21 8.04 6.61
N ALA A 97 -0.21 6.71 6.44
CA ALA A 97 -1.27 5.83 6.91
C ALA A 97 -1.48 5.95 8.42
N VAL A 98 -0.40 5.91 9.22
CA VAL A 98 -0.43 6.11 10.68
C VAL A 98 -1.02 7.46 11.05
N ARG A 99 -0.68 8.54 10.32
CA ARG A 99 -1.27 9.86 10.56
C ARG A 99 -2.78 9.85 10.30
N SER A 100 -3.19 9.26 9.18
CA SER A 100 -4.62 9.19 8.82
C SER A 100 -5.43 8.36 9.82
N TYR A 101 -4.92 7.20 10.26
CA TYR A 101 -5.59 6.41 11.30
C TYR A 101 -5.58 7.10 12.68
N ARG A 102 -4.58 7.94 12.96
CA ARG A 102 -4.56 8.75 14.19
C ARG A 102 -5.67 9.80 14.18
N GLU A 103 -5.89 10.47 13.05
CA GLU A 103 -7.04 11.37 12.87
C GLU A 103 -8.36 10.62 13.03
N ALA A 104 -8.52 9.47 12.35
CA ALA A 104 -9.71 8.63 12.47
C ALA A 104 -9.99 8.20 13.93
N SER A 105 -8.97 7.72 14.65
CA SER A 105 -9.11 7.30 16.05
C SER A 105 -9.32 8.48 17.01
N GLY A 106 -8.88 9.67 16.64
CA GLY A 106 -9.18 10.90 17.38
C GLY A 106 -10.62 11.34 17.24
N LEU A 107 -11.19 11.23 16.04
CA LEU A 107 -12.59 11.56 15.74
C LEU A 107 -13.55 10.51 16.31
N ALA A 108 -13.23 9.23 16.20
CA ALA A 108 -14.05 8.12 16.67
C ALA A 108 -13.25 7.16 17.59
N PRO A 109 -12.98 7.57 18.86
CA PRO A 109 -12.09 6.83 19.77
C PRO A 109 -12.67 5.51 20.30
N GLN A 110 -13.91 5.19 19.98
CA GLN A 110 -14.56 3.93 20.34
C GLN A 110 -14.56 2.91 19.21
N THR A 111 -13.91 3.21 18.06
CA THR A 111 -13.82 2.30 16.94
C THR A 111 -12.56 1.43 17.06
N PRO A 112 -12.69 0.11 17.38
CA PRO A 112 -11.56 -0.76 17.68
C PRO A 112 -10.60 -0.90 16.49
N TRP A 113 -11.13 -0.95 15.27
CA TRP A 113 -10.35 -1.12 14.04
C TRP A 113 -9.42 0.05 13.73
N TYR A 114 -9.74 1.27 14.14
CA TYR A 114 -8.83 2.40 13.96
C TYR A 114 -7.61 2.28 14.86
N HIS A 115 -7.83 1.87 16.11
CA HIS A 115 -6.75 1.59 17.04
C HIS A 115 -5.93 0.38 16.61
N HIS A 116 -6.58 -0.71 16.17
CA HIS A 116 -5.90 -1.90 15.67
C HIS A 116 -5.00 -1.55 14.47
N ASN A 117 -5.54 -0.92 13.42
CA ASN A 117 -4.77 -0.59 12.22
C ASN A 117 -3.62 0.38 12.51
N LEU A 118 -3.86 1.37 13.39
CA LEU A 118 -2.84 2.29 13.86
C LEU A 118 -1.70 1.56 14.58
N GLY A 119 -2.03 0.74 15.57
CA GLY A 119 -1.05 -0.01 16.35
C GLY A 119 -0.29 -1.03 15.50
N HIS A 120 -1.00 -1.79 14.67
CA HIS A 120 -0.41 -2.77 13.78
C HIS A 120 0.62 -2.16 12.81
N LEU A 121 0.28 -1.02 12.17
CA LEU A 121 1.21 -0.32 11.29
C LEU A 121 2.42 0.25 12.05
N MET A 122 2.22 0.74 13.27
CA MET A 122 3.33 1.22 14.10
C MET A 122 4.26 0.08 14.49
N ASP A 123 3.73 -1.08 14.91
CA ASP A 123 4.51 -2.23 15.30
C ASP A 123 5.26 -2.83 14.10
N VAL A 124 4.54 -3.24 13.07
CA VAL A 124 5.08 -4.08 11.99
C VAL A 124 5.76 -3.26 10.90
N ALA A 125 5.16 -2.13 10.50
CA ALA A 125 5.64 -1.38 9.35
C ALA A 125 6.62 -0.25 9.71
N LEU A 126 6.51 0.32 10.93
CA LEU A 126 7.39 1.40 11.40
C LEU A 126 8.39 0.97 12.46
N ASP A 127 8.38 -0.30 12.86
CA ASP A 127 9.28 -0.85 13.89
C ASP A 127 9.20 -0.11 15.24
N ASP A 128 7.99 0.32 15.62
CA ASP A 128 7.70 1.02 16.88
C ASP A 128 6.71 0.25 17.76
N PRO A 129 7.10 -0.89 18.34
CA PRO A 129 6.21 -1.68 19.20
C PRO A 129 5.83 -0.91 20.49
N ARG A 130 6.71 -0.04 21.01
CA ARG A 130 6.40 0.75 22.21
C ARG A 130 5.28 1.77 21.97
N GLY A 131 5.29 2.40 20.80
CA GLY A 131 4.21 3.32 20.41
C GLY A 131 2.91 2.58 20.04
N ALA A 132 3.02 1.36 19.50
CA ALA A 132 1.91 0.52 19.08
C ALA A 132 1.10 -0.04 20.24
N GLU A 133 1.76 -0.49 21.31
CA GLU A 133 1.16 -1.23 22.44
C GLU A 133 -0.11 -0.59 22.97
N ARG A 134 -0.07 0.71 23.28
CA ARG A 134 -1.24 1.42 23.82
C ARG A 134 -2.47 1.38 22.92
N HIS A 135 -2.25 1.40 21.60
CA HIS A 135 -3.33 1.36 20.62
C HIS A 135 -3.88 -0.05 20.49
N LEU A 136 -3.02 -1.06 20.43
CA LEU A 136 -3.44 -2.47 20.38
C LEU A 136 -4.17 -2.89 21.66
N ARG A 137 -3.69 -2.47 22.82
CA ARG A 137 -4.43 -2.69 24.09
C ARG A 137 -5.81 -2.03 24.05
N ARG A 138 -5.89 -0.79 23.55
CA ARG A 138 -7.18 -0.11 23.41
C ARG A 138 -8.12 -0.84 22.45
N ALA A 139 -7.61 -1.36 21.34
CA ALA A 139 -8.41 -2.18 20.42
C ALA A 139 -8.95 -3.45 21.11
N CYS A 140 -8.12 -4.17 21.88
CA CYS A 140 -8.53 -5.34 22.66
C CYS A 140 -9.55 -5.00 23.76
N GLU A 141 -9.41 -3.85 24.44
CA GLU A 141 -10.43 -3.40 25.42
C GLU A 141 -11.80 -3.18 24.78
N LEU A 142 -11.81 -2.65 23.55
CA LEU A 142 -13.04 -2.34 22.81
C LEU A 142 -13.66 -3.61 22.19
N GLU A 143 -12.84 -4.56 21.77
CA GLU A 143 -13.28 -5.79 21.12
C GLU A 143 -12.46 -7.00 21.60
N PRO A 144 -12.72 -7.48 22.83
CA PRO A 144 -11.88 -8.47 23.51
C PRO A 144 -12.02 -9.90 22.95
N GLU A 145 -12.99 -10.15 22.09
CA GLU A 145 -13.25 -11.46 21.50
C GLU A 145 -12.68 -11.62 20.09
N HIS A 146 -12.07 -10.56 19.52
CA HIS A 146 -11.59 -10.59 18.15
C HIS A 146 -10.16 -11.14 18.05
N ASP A 147 -10.03 -12.30 17.44
CA ASP A 147 -8.78 -13.07 17.36
C ASP A 147 -7.63 -12.31 16.68
N GLU A 148 -7.87 -11.59 15.59
CA GLU A 148 -6.82 -10.81 14.89
C GLU A 148 -6.30 -9.65 15.74
N ILE A 149 -7.17 -8.97 16.49
CA ILE A 149 -6.79 -7.89 17.39
C ILE A 149 -5.92 -8.42 18.52
N ILE A 150 -6.35 -9.54 19.14
CA ILE A 150 -5.61 -10.21 20.22
C ILE A 150 -4.24 -10.69 19.69
N GLY A 151 -4.20 -11.32 18.50
CA GLY A 151 -2.97 -11.78 17.86
C GLY A 151 -1.98 -10.65 17.57
N SER A 152 -2.49 -9.49 17.13
CA SER A 152 -1.64 -8.32 16.91
C SER A 152 -1.05 -7.76 18.22
N LEU A 153 -1.82 -7.79 19.31
CA LEU A 153 -1.30 -7.42 20.63
C LEU A 153 -0.26 -8.42 21.13
N ALA A 154 -0.50 -9.72 20.97
CA ALA A 154 0.45 -10.77 21.35
C ALA A 154 1.80 -10.59 20.63
N HIS A 155 1.76 -10.31 19.33
CA HIS A 155 2.96 -10.02 18.54
C HIS A 155 3.73 -8.81 19.09
N CYS A 156 3.04 -7.72 19.35
CA CYS A 156 3.64 -6.49 19.86
C CYS A 156 4.27 -6.69 21.24
N VAL A 157 3.56 -7.37 22.16
CA VAL A 157 4.04 -7.65 23.53
C VAL A 157 5.24 -8.58 23.50
N ALA A 158 5.28 -9.60 22.63
CA ALA A 158 6.44 -10.47 22.43
C ALA A 158 7.68 -9.68 21.98
N ARG A 159 7.50 -8.72 21.07
CA ARG A 159 8.58 -7.83 20.63
C ARG A 159 9.09 -6.89 21.71
N LEU A 160 8.26 -6.58 22.68
CA LEU A 160 8.64 -5.80 23.87
C LEU A 160 9.38 -6.64 24.92
N GLY A 161 9.38 -7.98 24.75
CA GLY A 161 10.12 -8.94 25.59
C GLY A 161 9.29 -9.57 26.70
N ASP A 162 8.01 -9.28 26.81
CA ASP A 162 7.11 -9.96 27.75
C ASP A 162 6.52 -11.21 27.09
N LEU A 163 7.31 -12.29 27.12
CA LEU A 163 6.94 -13.55 26.48
C LEU A 163 5.82 -14.28 27.20
N ASP A 164 5.68 -14.13 28.52
CA ASP A 164 4.64 -14.79 29.31
C ASP A 164 3.25 -14.22 28.97
N GLU A 165 3.14 -12.88 28.94
CA GLU A 165 1.89 -12.21 28.50
C GLU A 165 1.62 -12.52 27.02
N ALA A 166 2.64 -12.46 26.17
CA ALA A 166 2.49 -12.72 24.74
C ALA A 166 1.98 -14.13 24.46
N GLN A 167 2.50 -15.15 25.16
CA GLN A 167 2.03 -16.53 25.05
C GLN A 167 0.57 -16.65 25.42
N THR A 168 0.17 -16.08 26.57
CA THR A 168 -1.22 -16.09 27.03
C THR A 168 -2.15 -15.47 25.99
N LEU A 169 -1.78 -14.34 25.42
CA LEU A 169 -2.57 -13.65 24.37
C LEU A 169 -2.62 -14.47 23.08
N ALA A 170 -1.52 -15.10 22.67
CA ALA A 170 -1.48 -15.91 21.45
C ALA A 170 -2.33 -17.20 21.59
N GLU A 171 -2.34 -17.82 22.77
CA GLU A 171 -3.22 -18.95 23.07
C GLU A 171 -4.69 -18.54 23.01
N LEU A 172 -5.03 -17.37 23.57
CA LEU A 172 -6.38 -16.80 23.49
C LEU A 172 -6.78 -16.49 22.04
N ALA A 173 -5.89 -15.87 21.25
CA ALA A 173 -6.16 -15.60 19.84
C ALA A 173 -6.45 -16.89 19.07
N ARG A 174 -5.68 -17.96 19.32
CA ARG A 174 -5.91 -19.27 18.72
C ARG A 174 -7.22 -19.92 19.19
N GLU A 175 -7.61 -19.73 20.44
CA GLU A 175 -8.89 -20.21 20.95
C GLU A 175 -10.07 -19.52 20.25
N LYS A 176 -9.98 -18.18 20.05
CA LYS A 176 -11.03 -17.39 19.40
C LYS A 176 -11.07 -17.61 17.88
N GLY A 177 -9.92 -17.80 17.25
CA GLY A 177 -9.78 -18.03 15.80
C GLY A 177 -9.10 -19.36 15.46
N PRO A 178 -9.70 -20.54 15.78
CA PRO A 178 -9.02 -21.83 15.65
C PRO A 178 -8.69 -22.23 14.20
N CYS A 179 -9.35 -21.60 13.23
CA CYS A 179 -9.09 -21.85 11.81
C CYS A 179 -8.06 -20.89 11.19
N ASN A 180 -7.56 -19.93 11.95
CA ASN A 180 -6.57 -18.97 11.46
C ASN A 180 -5.15 -19.56 11.66
N PRO A 181 -4.43 -19.90 10.58
CA PRO A 181 -3.10 -20.50 10.67
C PRO A 181 -2.06 -19.55 11.27
N ASP A 182 -2.29 -18.24 11.20
CA ASP A 182 -1.36 -17.23 11.67
C ASP A 182 -1.21 -17.28 13.19
N HIS A 183 -2.25 -17.67 13.93
CA HIS A 183 -2.19 -17.79 15.38
C HIS A 183 -1.28 -18.94 15.83
N SER A 184 -1.27 -20.06 15.11
CA SER A 184 -0.37 -21.18 15.42
C SER A 184 1.08 -20.80 15.13
N ALA A 185 1.34 -20.14 14.01
CA ALA A 185 2.67 -19.66 13.66
C ALA A 185 3.18 -18.57 14.62
N LEU A 186 2.29 -17.71 15.12
CA LEU A 186 2.61 -16.70 16.14
C LEU A 186 3.03 -17.38 17.46
N LEU A 187 2.27 -18.38 17.90
CA LEU A 187 2.58 -19.12 19.12
C LEU A 187 3.93 -19.84 19.03
N GLU A 188 4.20 -20.55 17.92
CA GLU A 188 5.49 -21.22 17.68
C GLU A 188 6.66 -20.21 17.71
N TRP A 189 6.47 -19.02 17.15
CA TRP A 189 7.49 -17.97 17.17
C TRP A 189 7.74 -17.42 18.58
N ILE A 190 6.70 -17.25 19.40
CA ILE A 190 6.82 -16.80 20.80
C ILE A 190 7.53 -17.88 21.62
N GLU A 191 7.15 -19.16 21.48
CA GLU A 191 7.79 -20.30 22.15
C GLU A 191 9.27 -20.45 21.78
N ALA A 192 9.65 -20.07 20.56
CA ALA A 192 11.06 -20.01 20.12
C ALA A 192 11.81 -18.76 20.63
N GLY A 193 11.21 -17.97 21.54
CA GLY A 193 11.80 -16.78 22.14
C GLY A 193 11.66 -15.52 21.31
N ALA A 194 10.67 -15.45 20.43
CA ALA A 194 10.32 -14.31 19.58
C ALA A 194 11.51 -13.72 18.78
N SER A 195 12.45 -14.56 18.41
CA SER A 195 13.64 -14.16 17.67
C SER A 195 13.38 -14.12 16.16
N GLY A 196 13.76 -13.01 15.51
CA GLY A 196 13.48 -12.80 14.08
C GLY A 196 12.03 -12.39 13.82
N THR A 197 11.60 -12.51 12.57
CA THR A 197 10.22 -12.19 12.16
C THR A 197 9.39 -13.48 12.18
N PRO A 198 8.19 -13.51 12.82
CA PRO A 198 7.32 -14.68 12.77
C PRO A 198 6.94 -15.04 11.33
N ALA A 199 6.82 -16.35 11.05
CA ALA A 199 6.37 -16.80 9.71
C ALA A 199 4.99 -16.23 9.32
N ALA A 200 4.12 -16.00 10.31
CA ALA A 200 2.79 -15.42 10.11
C ALA A 200 2.80 -13.91 9.84
N THR A 201 3.75 -13.15 10.39
CA THR A 201 3.93 -11.73 10.02
C THR A 201 4.54 -11.56 8.63
N ALA A 202 5.11 -12.63 8.07
CA ALA A 202 5.40 -12.67 6.64
C ALA A 202 4.10 -12.68 5.78
N THR A 203 2.94 -13.01 6.38
CA THR A 203 1.59 -12.85 5.80
C THR A 203 0.87 -11.58 6.23
N VAL A 204 1.42 -10.77 7.17
CA VAL A 204 1.10 -9.34 7.11
C VAL A 204 1.34 -8.97 5.68
N ARG A 205 0.23 -8.86 4.94
CA ARG A 205 0.20 -8.60 3.51
C ARG A 205 1.48 -7.90 3.18
N ARG A 206 2.42 -8.67 2.58
CA ARG A 206 3.64 -8.15 2.00
C ARG A 206 3.36 -6.72 1.64
N PRO A 207 4.13 -5.75 2.13
CA PRO A 207 3.89 -4.34 1.79
C PRO A 207 3.52 -4.35 0.33
N PRO A 208 2.33 -3.81 -0.07
CA PRO A 208 1.63 -4.15 -1.29
C PRO A 208 2.67 -4.42 -2.31
N SER A 209 2.81 -5.67 -2.64
CA SER A 209 4.00 -6.36 -3.15
C SER A 209 4.77 -5.35 -3.96
N ASP A 210 6.00 -5.03 -3.64
CA ASP A 210 6.70 -3.90 -4.23
C ASP A 210 6.59 -4.07 -5.75
N ARG A 211 5.48 -3.55 -6.29
CA ARG A 211 5.09 -3.77 -7.69
C ARG A 211 6.23 -3.39 -8.63
N VAL A 212 7.12 -2.52 -8.16
CA VAL A 212 8.32 -2.18 -8.90
C VAL A 212 9.30 -3.34 -8.85
N ALA A 213 9.60 -3.87 -7.66
CA ALA A 213 10.51 -5.01 -7.50
C ALA A 213 9.95 -6.27 -8.19
N GLU A 214 8.66 -6.56 -8.06
CA GLU A 214 8.02 -7.69 -8.75
C GLU A 214 8.04 -7.53 -10.26
N THR A 215 7.72 -6.33 -10.76
CA THR A 215 7.78 -6.03 -12.18
C THR A 215 9.21 -6.14 -12.72
N VAL A 216 10.21 -5.72 -11.94
CA VAL A 216 11.64 -5.92 -12.25
C VAL A 216 11.96 -7.41 -12.36
N GLN A 217 11.60 -8.19 -11.32
CA GLN A 217 11.88 -9.63 -11.29
C GLN A 217 11.24 -10.37 -12.47
N LEU A 218 9.97 -10.09 -12.74
CA LEU A 218 9.23 -10.70 -13.83
C LEU A 218 9.83 -10.33 -15.19
N LYS A 219 9.94 -9.03 -15.48
CA LYS A 219 10.31 -8.54 -16.82
C LYS A 219 11.79 -8.74 -17.16
N MET A 220 12.68 -8.57 -16.19
CA MET A 220 14.09 -8.89 -16.37
C MET A 220 14.30 -10.41 -16.49
N GLY A 221 13.55 -11.23 -15.73
CA GLY A 221 13.56 -12.68 -15.88
C GLY A 221 13.12 -13.14 -17.27
N GLU A 222 12.00 -12.60 -17.80
CA GLU A 222 11.53 -12.83 -19.19
C GLU A 222 12.57 -12.39 -20.24
N ALA A 223 13.36 -11.36 -19.93
CA ALA A 223 14.39 -10.84 -20.80
C ALA A 223 15.74 -11.57 -20.73
N GLY A 224 15.83 -12.63 -19.89
CA GLY A 224 17.03 -13.47 -19.75
C GLY A 224 18.15 -12.84 -18.92
N TYR A 225 17.85 -11.91 -18.01
CA TYR A 225 18.82 -11.44 -17.04
C TYR A 225 19.11 -12.52 -16.01
N SER A 226 20.33 -12.57 -15.51
CA SER A 226 20.71 -13.47 -14.42
C SER A 226 20.04 -13.07 -13.11
N ARG A 227 19.94 -14.03 -12.19
CA ARG A 227 19.40 -13.78 -10.85
C ARG A 227 20.15 -12.65 -10.13
N GLU A 228 21.48 -12.60 -10.29
CA GLU A 228 22.33 -11.58 -9.68
C GLU A 228 22.06 -10.18 -10.25
N GLU A 229 21.81 -10.05 -11.56
CA GLU A 229 21.44 -8.79 -12.19
C GLU A 229 20.09 -8.29 -11.67
N ILE A 230 19.13 -9.19 -11.50
CA ILE A 230 17.79 -8.89 -10.92
C ILE A 230 17.91 -8.47 -9.46
N GLU A 231 18.73 -9.15 -8.67
CA GLU A 231 19.00 -8.80 -7.27
C GLU A 231 19.62 -7.41 -7.16
N ARG A 232 20.58 -7.06 -8.02
CA ARG A 232 21.17 -5.71 -8.09
C ARG A 232 20.17 -4.64 -8.48
N ALA A 233 19.26 -4.92 -9.41
CA ALA A 233 18.18 -3.99 -9.76
C ALA A 233 17.23 -3.76 -8.59
N THR A 234 16.93 -4.80 -7.82
CA THR A 234 16.10 -4.72 -6.62
C THR A 234 16.83 -3.95 -5.50
N GLN A 235 18.14 -4.16 -5.34
CA GLN A 235 18.96 -3.40 -4.39
C GLN A 235 18.99 -1.90 -4.76
N LEU A 236 19.21 -1.59 -6.04
CA LEU A 236 19.18 -0.21 -6.53
C LEU A 236 17.83 0.46 -6.27
N TRP A 237 16.73 -0.28 -6.35
CA TRP A 237 15.40 0.19 -5.98
C TRP A 237 15.27 0.47 -4.48
N SER A 238 15.75 -0.45 -3.64
CA SER A 238 15.76 -0.26 -2.19
C SER A 238 16.55 0.97 -1.77
N ASP A 239 17.73 1.19 -2.39
CA ASP A 239 18.56 2.36 -2.12
C ASP A 239 17.88 3.65 -2.58
N MET A 240 17.15 3.62 -3.71
CA MET A 240 16.33 4.77 -4.15
C MET A 240 15.23 5.12 -3.14
N GLN A 241 14.53 4.11 -2.59
CA GLN A 241 13.49 4.31 -1.58
C GLN A 241 14.06 4.91 -0.29
N ALA A 242 15.29 4.54 0.08
CA ALA A 242 15.98 5.10 1.24
C ALA A 242 16.38 6.57 1.07
N HIS A 243 16.68 6.99 -0.17
CA HIS A 243 17.16 8.36 -0.47
C HIS A 243 16.06 9.34 -0.87
N CYS A 244 14.94 8.84 -1.40
CA CYS A 244 13.88 9.69 -1.96
C CYS A 244 12.49 9.15 -1.62
N GLU A 245 11.59 10.02 -1.17
CA GLU A 245 10.15 9.73 -1.20
C GLU A 245 9.68 9.74 -2.66
N LEU A 246 9.69 8.58 -3.30
CA LEU A 246 9.25 8.43 -4.68
C LEU A 246 7.76 8.15 -4.77
N ARG A 247 7.08 8.97 -5.54
CA ARG A 247 5.69 8.75 -5.90
C ARG A 247 5.62 7.73 -7.04
N VAL A 248 5.28 6.48 -6.71
CA VAL A 248 5.09 5.41 -7.70
C VAL A 248 3.67 5.49 -8.25
N THR A 249 3.50 6.08 -9.43
CA THR A 249 2.18 6.13 -10.12
C THR A 249 2.02 5.02 -11.15
N LYS A 250 3.13 4.55 -11.72
CA LYS A 250 3.21 3.44 -12.69
C LYS A 250 4.46 2.63 -12.37
N PRO A 251 4.30 1.48 -11.70
CA PRO A 251 5.43 0.60 -11.35
C PRO A 251 6.26 0.22 -12.58
N GLU A 252 5.62 0.01 -13.72
CA GLU A 252 6.26 -0.40 -14.98
C GLU A 252 7.28 0.64 -15.48
N VAL A 253 7.01 1.93 -15.27
CA VAL A 253 7.93 3.01 -15.69
C VAL A 253 9.19 3.02 -14.83
N LEU A 254 9.04 2.81 -13.51
CA LEU A 254 10.19 2.73 -12.60
C LEU A 254 10.97 1.45 -12.81
N ALA A 255 10.29 0.31 -12.93
CA ALA A 255 10.93 -0.98 -13.22
C ALA A 255 11.73 -0.93 -14.53
N ALA A 256 11.18 -0.33 -15.58
CA ALA A 256 11.89 -0.11 -16.85
C ALA A 256 13.12 0.79 -16.65
N ALA A 257 13.02 1.85 -15.84
CA ALA A 257 14.15 2.73 -15.57
C ALA A 257 15.26 2.05 -14.74
N LEU A 258 14.89 1.15 -13.82
CA LEU A 258 15.83 0.33 -13.03
C LEU A 258 16.56 -0.69 -13.91
N GLU A 259 15.83 -1.41 -14.79
CA GLU A 259 16.47 -2.31 -15.77
C GLU A 259 17.47 -1.54 -16.64
N TYR A 260 17.06 -0.38 -17.17
CA TYR A 260 17.96 0.46 -17.95
C TYR A 260 19.17 0.96 -17.14
N ALA A 261 18.97 1.28 -15.86
CA ALA A 261 20.04 1.69 -14.96
C ALA A 261 21.09 0.57 -14.77
N ILE A 262 20.67 -0.66 -14.57
CA ILE A 262 21.56 -1.83 -14.48
C ILE A 262 22.31 -2.02 -15.81
N ALA A 263 21.62 -1.92 -16.95
CA ALA A 263 22.27 -2.03 -18.25
C ALA A 263 23.36 -0.96 -18.46
N VAL A 264 23.13 0.27 -17.98
CA VAL A 264 24.14 1.36 -18.02
C VAL A 264 25.30 1.07 -17.08
N VAL A 265 25.03 0.61 -15.86
CA VAL A 265 26.08 0.26 -14.88
C VAL A 265 26.96 -0.86 -15.41
N GLU A 266 26.36 -1.90 -15.98
CA GLU A 266 27.09 -3.05 -16.55
C GLU A 266 27.64 -2.81 -17.96
N GLN A 267 27.42 -1.61 -18.52
CA GLN A 267 27.87 -1.23 -19.87
C GLN A 267 27.37 -2.23 -20.93
N ARG A 268 26.16 -2.73 -20.77
CA ARG A 268 25.55 -3.74 -21.65
C ARG A 268 25.27 -3.13 -23.02
N SER A 269 25.94 -3.64 -24.06
CA SER A 269 25.69 -3.22 -25.43
C SER A 269 24.33 -3.67 -25.93
N GLY A 270 23.61 -2.82 -26.68
CA GLY A 270 22.33 -3.16 -27.31
C GLY A 270 21.10 -2.92 -26.44
N CYS A 271 21.22 -2.53 -25.16
CA CYS A 271 20.10 -2.18 -24.32
C CYS A 271 19.79 -0.69 -24.41
N THR A 272 18.77 -0.32 -25.17
CA THR A 272 18.35 1.08 -25.34
C THR A 272 17.09 1.39 -24.51
N GLN A 273 16.90 2.67 -24.15
CA GLN A 273 15.67 3.11 -23.45
C GLN A 273 14.41 2.77 -24.24
N ALA A 274 14.46 2.80 -25.57
CA ALA A 274 13.33 2.49 -26.44
C ALA A 274 12.98 0.99 -26.40
N GLU A 275 13.97 0.10 -26.34
CA GLU A 275 13.77 -1.35 -26.24
C GLU A 275 13.20 -1.72 -24.88
N VAL A 276 13.78 -1.18 -23.81
CA VAL A 276 13.26 -1.40 -22.46
C VAL A 276 11.84 -0.86 -22.34
N ALA A 277 11.57 0.37 -22.79
CA ALA A 277 10.23 0.96 -22.76
C ALA A 277 9.19 0.10 -23.49
N ARG A 278 9.56 -0.49 -24.65
CA ARG A 278 8.69 -1.40 -25.40
C ARG A 278 8.36 -2.67 -24.61
N ARG A 279 9.34 -3.25 -23.91
CA ARG A 279 9.18 -4.46 -23.10
C ARG A 279 8.19 -4.25 -21.95
N TYR A 280 8.22 -3.08 -21.34
CA TYR A 280 7.32 -2.71 -20.23
C TYR A 280 6.02 -2.03 -20.67
N GLY A 281 5.79 -1.82 -21.97
CA GLY A 281 4.61 -1.14 -22.50
C GLY A 281 4.48 0.32 -22.07
N VAL A 282 5.61 1.03 -21.91
CA VAL A 282 5.66 2.42 -21.44
C VAL A 282 6.34 3.34 -22.47
N ALA A 283 6.20 4.67 -22.29
CA ALA A 283 6.85 5.63 -23.16
C ALA A 283 8.36 5.76 -22.83
N ALA A 284 9.22 5.76 -23.84
CA ALA A 284 10.67 5.92 -23.68
C ALA A 284 11.05 7.24 -22.98
N THR A 285 10.28 8.31 -23.20
CA THR A 285 10.45 9.59 -22.51
C THR A 285 10.22 9.49 -21.01
N SER A 286 9.26 8.66 -20.58
CA SER A 286 8.98 8.40 -19.16
C SER A 286 10.12 7.61 -18.52
N VAL A 287 10.67 6.61 -19.22
CA VAL A 287 11.84 5.84 -18.76
C VAL A 287 13.05 6.75 -18.63
N SER A 288 13.31 7.62 -19.63
CA SER A 288 14.39 8.58 -19.60
C SER A 288 14.32 9.55 -18.41
N ALA A 289 13.14 10.09 -18.13
CA ALA A 289 12.92 11.00 -17.00
C ALA A 289 13.17 10.30 -15.65
N ARG A 290 12.68 9.06 -15.48
CA ARG A 290 12.91 8.30 -14.25
C ARG A 290 14.34 7.82 -14.10
N PHE A 291 14.99 7.40 -15.18
CA PHE A 291 16.42 7.08 -15.16
C PHE A 291 17.27 8.30 -14.74
N ALA A 292 16.98 9.49 -15.26
CA ALA A 292 17.67 10.72 -14.85
C ALA A 292 17.48 11.00 -13.34
N GLN A 293 16.29 10.74 -12.81
CA GLN A 293 16.01 10.85 -11.37
C GLN A 293 16.84 9.86 -10.56
N ILE A 294 16.86 8.57 -10.96
CA ILE A 294 17.65 7.50 -10.31
C ILE A 294 19.14 7.88 -10.33
N ARG A 295 19.66 8.24 -11.50
CA ARG A 295 21.06 8.62 -11.68
C ARG A 295 21.47 9.78 -10.79
N ASN A 296 20.63 10.81 -10.68
CA ASN A 296 20.94 11.99 -9.89
C ASN A 296 20.86 11.69 -8.38
N ALA A 297 19.84 10.97 -7.93
CA ALA A 297 19.63 10.65 -6.51
C ALA A 297 20.75 9.76 -5.95
N LEU A 298 21.18 8.76 -6.72
CA LEU A 298 22.20 7.81 -6.30
C LEU A 298 23.62 8.14 -6.82
N ALA A 299 23.79 9.27 -7.53
CA ALA A 299 25.04 9.63 -8.23
C ALA A 299 25.59 8.46 -9.09
N LEU A 300 24.69 7.75 -9.77
CA LEU A 300 24.98 6.52 -10.48
C LEU A 300 25.94 6.73 -11.65
N ARG A 301 26.94 5.87 -11.81
CA ARG A 301 27.96 5.93 -12.86
C ARG A 301 28.05 4.58 -13.61
N PRO A 302 28.45 4.59 -14.89
CA PRO A 302 28.83 3.35 -15.57
C PRO A 302 29.94 2.62 -14.80
N GLY A 303 29.79 1.32 -14.58
CA GLY A 303 30.71 0.52 -13.76
C GLY A 303 30.66 0.79 -12.26
N ASP A 304 29.56 1.34 -11.75
CA ASP A 304 29.39 1.62 -10.32
C ASP A 304 29.54 0.34 -9.49
N PRO A 305 30.54 0.25 -8.58
CA PRO A 305 30.86 -0.98 -7.87
C PRO A 305 29.76 -1.47 -6.93
N ARG A 306 28.80 -0.61 -6.57
CA ARG A 306 27.66 -1.00 -5.72
C ARG A 306 26.67 -1.92 -6.46
N TYR A 307 26.61 -1.78 -7.81
CA TYR A 307 25.59 -2.45 -8.63
C TYR A 307 26.20 -3.14 -9.88
N ALA A 308 27.52 -3.10 -10.07
CA ALA A 308 28.21 -3.84 -11.12
C ALA A 308 28.57 -5.27 -10.66
N ALA A 309 28.65 -6.21 -11.60
CA ALA A 309 29.17 -7.54 -11.31
C ALA A 309 30.61 -7.45 -10.77
N SER A 310 30.90 -8.17 -9.69
CA SER A 310 32.29 -8.35 -9.24
C SER A 310 33.06 -9.09 -10.35
N ARG A 311 34.05 -8.46 -10.92
CA ARG A 311 34.94 -9.07 -11.92
C ARG A 311 35.87 -10.09 -11.29
#